data_a76a3362d9892ee568031065124c96ef
#
_entry.id   a76a3362d9892ee568031065124c96ef
#
_cell.length_a   1.000
_cell.length_b   1.000
_cell.length_c   1.000
_cell.angle_alpha   90.00
_cell.angle_beta   90.00
_cell.angle_gamma   90.00
#
_symmetry.space_group_name_H-M   'P 1'
#
loop_
_entity.id
_entity.type
_entity.pdbx_description
1 polymer ?
#
loop_
_entity_poly.entity_id
_entity_poly.type
_entity_poly.pdbx_seq_one_letter_code
_entity_poly.pdbx_strand_id
1 'polypeptide(L)'
;IKNSSGEEQENFKKSLVLLYDKWILNFPNKKGVSRVGNILSTKAQVMIDYKMANDAEVYKVFDQAYKKDPESFTNPKGLYNYFNTLYKQYKSGENNVTPEHLFNMYEEISEKFELEATKLAKKLDKILIKIDNDEPLTNRETKNKRVYEVNSRAIGIFLSNLDAIISIEATCNNLIPLYKRNFE
;
A
#
# COMPACT_ATOMS: atom_id res chain seq x y z
N ILE A 1 -0.42 23.37 3.90
CA ILE A 1 0.77 22.96 3.13
C ILE A 1 0.64 23.39 1.68
N LYS A 2 -0.46 23.08 0.97
CA LYS A 2 -0.62 23.45 -0.46
C LYS A 2 -0.66 24.96 -0.73
N ASN A 3 -1.13 25.73 0.24
CA ASN A 3 -1.30 27.19 0.13
C ASN A 3 -0.25 27.99 0.91
N SER A 4 0.80 27.34 1.40
CA SER A 4 1.90 27.95 2.13
C SER A 4 3.22 27.73 1.39
N SER A 5 4.23 28.54 1.65
CA SER A 5 5.55 28.48 1.04
C SER A 5 6.65 28.74 2.07
N GLY A 6 7.89 28.44 1.69
CA GLY A 6 9.06 28.70 2.52
C GLY A 6 9.02 28.01 3.89
N GLU A 7 9.46 28.70 4.91
CA GLU A 7 9.58 28.18 6.27
C GLU A 7 8.24 27.74 6.87
N GLU A 8 7.17 28.46 6.56
CA GLU A 8 5.83 28.10 7.02
C GLU A 8 5.41 26.73 6.48
N GLN A 9 5.68 26.47 5.20
CA GLN A 9 5.39 25.16 4.59
C GLN A 9 6.17 24.02 5.27
N GLU A 10 7.45 24.23 5.55
CA GLU A 10 8.28 23.23 6.24
C GLU A 10 7.80 22.98 7.68
N ASN A 11 7.36 24.01 8.39
CA ASN A 11 6.79 23.85 9.73
C ASN A 11 5.48 23.07 9.70
N PHE A 12 4.62 23.28 8.70
CA PHE A 12 3.41 22.47 8.52
C PHE A 12 3.72 21.01 8.19
N LYS A 13 4.72 20.74 7.36
CA LYS A 13 5.16 19.37 7.06
C LYS A 13 5.62 18.65 8.32
N LYS A 14 6.51 19.25 9.10
CA LYS A 14 6.98 18.69 10.40
C LYS A 14 5.82 18.43 11.35
N SER A 15 4.91 19.40 11.48
CA SER A 15 3.73 19.26 12.35
C SER A 15 2.81 18.12 11.90
N LEU A 16 2.66 17.92 10.58
CA LEU A 16 1.85 16.83 10.03
C LEU A 16 2.43 15.46 10.35
N VAL A 17 3.75 15.27 10.23
CA VAL A 17 4.43 14.02 10.62
C VAL A 17 4.21 13.73 12.11
N LEU A 18 4.44 14.73 12.97
CA LEU A 18 4.21 14.60 14.42
C LEU A 18 2.75 14.30 14.77
N LEU A 19 1.79 14.79 13.98
CA LEU A 19 0.38 14.48 14.18
C LEU A 19 0.10 12.99 14.00
N TYR A 20 0.70 12.34 12.99
CA TYR A 20 0.57 10.89 12.80
C TYR A 20 1.19 10.11 13.98
N ASP A 21 2.34 10.54 14.50
CA ASP A 21 2.97 9.91 15.65
C ASP A 21 2.10 10.02 16.92
N LYS A 22 1.54 11.20 17.16
CA LYS A 22 0.55 11.41 18.23
C LYS A 22 -0.73 10.59 18.02
N TRP A 23 -1.17 10.43 16.77
CA TRP A 23 -2.35 9.63 16.45
C TRP A 23 -2.14 8.16 16.80
N ILE A 24 -0.98 7.59 16.44
CA ILE A 24 -0.63 6.21 16.79
C ILE A 24 -0.56 6.05 18.32
N LEU A 25 0.05 7.02 19.01
CA LEU A 25 0.20 6.95 20.47
C LEU A 25 -1.15 6.98 21.20
N ASN A 26 -2.06 7.85 20.77
CA ASN A 26 -3.31 8.11 21.52
C ASN A 26 -4.50 7.29 21.00
N PHE A 27 -4.50 6.89 19.71
CA PHE A 27 -5.62 6.22 19.04
C PHE A 27 -5.15 5.05 18.17
N PRO A 28 -4.35 4.09 18.71
CA PRO A 28 -3.83 2.97 17.91
C PRO A 28 -4.93 2.02 17.43
N ASN A 29 -6.08 2.02 18.11
CA ASN A 29 -7.19 1.11 17.87
C ASN A 29 -8.49 1.86 17.57
N LYS A 30 -9.38 1.20 16.82
CA LYS A 30 -10.77 1.63 16.63
C LYS A 30 -11.69 0.43 16.84
N LYS A 31 -12.60 0.53 17.82
CA LYS A 31 -13.50 -0.56 18.21
C LYS A 31 -12.76 -1.87 18.52
N GLY A 32 -11.64 -1.77 19.24
CA GLY A 32 -10.81 -2.91 19.60
C GLY A 32 -9.90 -3.46 18.49
N VAL A 33 -9.96 -2.93 17.27
CA VAL A 33 -9.13 -3.37 16.13
C VAL A 33 -7.96 -2.40 15.92
N SER A 34 -6.76 -2.94 15.77
CA SER A 34 -5.56 -2.13 15.50
C SER A 34 -5.68 -1.37 14.18
N ARG A 35 -5.07 -0.20 14.14
CA ARG A 35 -4.98 0.69 12.97
C ARG A 35 -3.57 1.18 12.71
N VAL A 36 -2.60 0.66 13.43
CA VAL A 36 -1.22 1.16 13.42
C VAL A 36 -0.63 1.07 12.00
N GLY A 37 -0.80 -0.07 11.33
CA GLY A 37 -0.33 -0.27 9.95
C GLY A 37 -0.97 0.72 8.97
N ASN A 38 -2.29 0.93 9.09
CA ASN A 38 -3.02 1.89 8.26
C ASN A 38 -2.54 3.34 8.50
N ILE A 39 -2.34 3.73 9.76
CA ILE A 39 -1.90 5.09 10.10
C ILE A 39 -0.46 5.32 9.61
N LEU A 40 0.44 4.37 9.84
CA LEU A 40 1.83 4.46 9.38
C LEU A 40 1.94 4.47 7.84
N SER A 41 1.18 3.62 7.15
CA SER A 41 1.16 3.62 5.69
C SER A 41 0.62 4.95 5.12
N THR A 42 -0.37 5.55 5.78
CA THR A 42 -0.87 6.88 5.42
C THR A 42 0.18 7.95 5.67
N LYS A 43 0.92 7.88 6.79
CA LYS A 43 2.06 8.76 7.08
C LYS A 43 3.10 8.68 5.95
N ALA A 44 3.53 7.47 5.58
CA ALA A 44 4.49 7.27 4.49
C ALA A 44 3.98 7.83 3.15
N GLN A 45 2.68 7.63 2.84
CA GLN A 45 2.06 8.19 1.65
C GLN A 45 2.10 9.73 1.63
N VAL A 46 1.82 10.36 2.75
CA VAL A 46 1.90 11.82 2.92
C VAL A 46 3.33 12.32 2.74
N MET A 47 4.32 11.57 3.24
CA MET A 47 5.74 11.91 3.02
C MET A 47 6.10 11.92 1.53
N ILE A 48 5.57 10.97 0.74
CA ILE A 48 5.72 10.96 -0.72
C ILE A 48 5.00 12.17 -1.35
N ASP A 49 3.72 12.33 -1.06
CA ASP A 49 2.85 13.32 -1.71
C ASP A 49 3.35 14.77 -1.51
N TYR A 50 4.01 15.04 -0.40
CA TYR A 50 4.57 16.36 -0.07
C TYR A 50 6.09 16.43 -0.17
N LYS A 51 6.76 15.38 -0.70
CA LYS A 51 8.23 15.31 -0.85
C LYS A 51 8.97 15.67 0.45
N MET A 52 8.58 14.99 1.55
CA MET A 52 9.07 15.30 2.90
C MET A 52 10.28 14.47 3.31
N ALA A 53 10.61 13.44 2.54
CA ALA A 53 11.65 12.49 2.84
C ALA A 53 12.16 11.83 1.55
N ASN A 54 13.35 11.24 1.60
CA ASN A 54 13.89 10.43 0.52
C ASN A 54 13.27 9.02 0.51
N ASP A 55 13.54 8.25 -0.57
CA ASP A 55 12.96 6.92 -0.75
C ASP A 55 13.34 5.94 0.38
N ALA A 56 14.55 6.04 0.93
CA ALA A 56 15.00 5.17 2.02
C ALA A 56 14.25 5.45 3.34
N GLU A 57 13.99 6.71 3.63
CA GLU A 57 13.21 7.12 4.81
C GLU A 57 11.74 6.71 4.68
N VAL A 58 11.16 6.91 3.50
CA VAL A 58 9.78 6.48 3.20
C VAL A 58 9.65 4.97 3.30
N TYR A 59 10.59 4.22 2.72
CA TYR A 59 10.65 2.76 2.84
C TYR A 59 10.61 2.31 4.30
N LYS A 60 11.43 2.90 5.17
CA LYS A 60 11.46 2.54 6.59
C LYS A 60 10.09 2.72 7.28
N VAL A 61 9.33 3.75 6.93
CA VAL A 61 8.01 3.97 7.52
C VAL A 61 7.00 2.95 7.00
N PHE A 62 7.03 2.61 5.71
CA PHE A 62 6.19 1.53 5.16
C PHE A 62 6.55 0.16 5.74
N ASP A 63 7.84 -0.17 5.82
CA ASP A 63 8.33 -1.41 6.41
C ASP A 63 7.93 -1.54 7.88
N GLN A 64 8.02 -0.44 8.64
CA GLN A 64 7.52 -0.38 10.01
C GLN A 64 6.00 -0.60 10.08
N ALA A 65 5.23 -0.03 9.14
CA ALA A 65 3.78 -0.23 9.06
C ALA A 65 3.44 -1.71 8.86
N TYR A 66 4.12 -2.32 7.91
CA TYR A 66 3.90 -3.72 7.54
C TYR A 66 4.32 -4.68 8.66
N LYS A 67 5.48 -4.48 9.27
CA LYS A 67 5.97 -5.31 10.38
C LYS A 67 5.16 -5.20 11.66
N LYS A 68 4.65 -4.00 11.97
CA LYS A 68 3.90 -3.77 13.22
C LYS A 68 2.44 -4.25 13.14
N ASP A 69 1.81 -4.09 12.00
CA ASP A 69 0.37 -4.35 11.86
C ASP A 69 0.00 -4.57 10.38
N PRO A 70 0.43 -5.73 9.82
CA PRO A 70 0.16 -6.06 8.42
C PRO A 70 -1.33 -6.18 8.12
N GLU A 71 -2.14 -6.57 9.13
CA GLU A 71 -3.58 -6.77 8.95
C GLU A 71 -4.33 -5.46 8.68
N SER A 72 -3.93 -4.36 9.31
CA SER A 72 -4.53 -3.06 9.06
C SER A 72 -3.93 -2.32 7.86
N PHE A 73 -2.79 -2.77 7.33
CA PHE A 73 -2.16 -2.20 6.15
C PHE A 73 -2.76 -2.80 4.87
N THR A 74 -3.95 -2.34 4.50
CA THR A 74 -4.74 -2.86 3.36
C THR A 74 -4.96 -1.85 2.24
N ASN A 75 -4.50 -0.61 2.38
CA ASN A 75 -4.67 0.42 1.35
C ASN A 75 -3.88 0.07 0.08
N PRO A 76 -4.53 -0.15 -1.09
CA PRO A 76 -3.83 -0.59 -2.29
C PRO A 76 -2.73 0.36 -2.76
N LYS A 77 -2.96 1.68 -2.75
CA LYS A 77 -1.92 2.66 -3.11
C LYS A 77 -0.72 2.60 -2.15
N GLY A 78 -0.99 2.41 -0.86
CA GLY A 78 0.06 2.27 0.16
C GLY A 78 0.90 1.01 -0.06
N LEU A 79 0.27 -0.15 -0.30
CA LEU A 79 0.94 -1.42 -0.61
C LEU A 79 1.79 -1.32 -1.88
N TYR A 80 1.25 -0.73 -2.94
CA TYR A 80 1.98 -0.48 -4.18
C TYR A 80 3.21 0.40 -3.96
N ASN A 81 3.07 1.50 -3.23
CA ASN A 81 4.19 2.39 -2.92
C ASN A 81 5.21 1.75 -1.99
N TYR A 82 4.78 0.90 -1.06
CA TYR A 82 5.70 0.11 -0.24
C TYR A 82 6.56 -0.80 -1.10
N PHE A 83 5.95 -1.57 -2.01
CA PHE A 83 6.71 -2.43 -2.92
C PHE A 83 7.67 -1.62 -3.82
N ASN A 84 7.23 -0.49 -4.37
CA ASN A 84 8.08 0.37 -5.17
C ASN A 84 9.29 0.92 -4.40
N THR A 85 9.09 1.34 -3.16
CA THR A 85 10.20 1.81 -2.32
C THR A 85 11.13 0.67 -1.92
N LEU A 86 10.61 -0.52 -1.63
CA LEU A 86 11.39 -1.74 -1.41
C LEU A 86 12.25 -2.06 -2.64
N TYR A 87 11.66 -2.06 -3.84
CA TYR A 87 12.38 -2.33 -5.07
C TYR A 87 13.51 -1.32 -5.33
N LYS A 88 13.28 -0.04 -5.06
CA LYS A 88 14.32 0.99 -5.13
C LYS A 88 15.49 0.70 -4.17
N GLN A 89 15.21 0.27 -2.94
CA GLN A 89 16.24 -0.12 -1.98
C GLN A 89 17.02 -1.35 -2.48
N TYR A 90 16.32 -2.34 -3.04
CA TYR A 90 16.94 -3.50 -3.67
C TYR A 90 17.90 -3.08 -4.80
N LYS A 91 17.48 -2.19 -5.70
CA LYS A 91 18.31 -1.73 -6.84
C LYS A 91 19.48 -0.87 -6.41
N SER A 92 19.36 -0.09 -5.35
CA SER A 92 20.45 0.75 -4.82
C SER A 92 21.42 -0.01 -3.92
N GLY A 93 21.07 -1.23 -3.48
CA GLY A 93 21.81 -1.98 -2.47
C GLY A 93 21.66 -1.42 -1.04
N GLU A 94 20.74 -0.50 -0.84
CA GLU A 94 20.46 0.09 0.47
C GLU A 94 19.56 -0.82 1.32
N ASN A 95 19.64 -0.65 2.64
CA ASN A 95 18.84 -1.38 3.63
C ASN A 95 18.93 -2.92 3.53
N ASN A 96 19.96 -3.48 2.89
CA ASN A 96 20.23 -4.91 2.76
C ASN A 96 19.02 -5.72 2.22
N VAL A 97 18.27 -5.17 1.28
CA VAL A 97 17.14 -5.85 0.64
C VAL A 97 17.69 -6.95 -0.27
N THR A 98 17.36 -8.21 0.04
CA THR A 98 17.77 -9.37 -0.74
C THR A 98 16.75 -9.70 -1.84
N PRO A 99 17.15 -10.44 -2.90
CA PRO A 99 16.19 -10.96 -3.89
C PRO A 99 15.06 -11.74 -3.23
N GLU A 100 15.40 -12.59 -2.26
CA GLU A 100 14.40 -13.35 -1.50
C GLU A 100 13.37 -12.45 -0.83
N HIS A 101 13.80 -11.41 -0.13
CA HIS A 101 12.88 -10.47 0.51
C HIS A 101 11.99 -9.77 -0.52
N LEU A 102 12.54 -9.43 -1.69
CA LEU A 102 11.76 -8.83 -2.78
C LEU A 102 10.67 -9.78 -3.30
N PHE A 103 11.01 -11.06 -3.55
CA PHE A 103 10.06 -12.06 -4.05
C PHE A 103 8.99 -12.39 -3.01
N ASN A 104 9.37 -12.59 -1.74
CA ASN A 104 8.39 -12.84 -0.67
C ASN A 104 7.40 -11.68 -0.52
N MET A 105 7.89 -10.44 -0.54
CA MET A 105 7.02 -9.26 -0.45
C MET A 105 6.12 -9.09 -1.68
N TYR A 106 6.59 -9.50 -2.87
CA TYR A 106 5.73 -9.54 -4.05
C TYR A 106 4.55 -10.49 -3.83
N GLU A 107 4.80 -11.72 -3.37
CA GLU A 107 3.75 -12.71 -3.11
C GLU A 107 2.76 -12.20 -2.07
N GLU A 108 3.23 -11.74 -0.91
CA GLU A 108 2.38 -11.24 0.17
C GLU A 108 1.53 -10.02 -0.25
N ILE A 109 2.10 -9.08 -0.99
CA ILE A 109 1.38 -7.89 -1.46
C ILE A 109 0.38 -8.24 -2.56
N SER A 110 0.74 -9.16 -3.46
CA SER A 110 -0.17 -9.64 -4.52
C SER A 110 -1.38 -10.35 -3.91
N GLU A 111 -1.18 -11.21 -2.92
CA GLU A 111 -2.27 -11.85 -2.18
C GLU A 111 -3.20 -10.82 -1.49
N LYS A 112 -2.64 -9.78 -0.88
CA LYS A 112 -3.45 -8.68 -0.31
C LYS A 112 -4.25 -7.93 -1.38
N PHE A 113 -3.68 -7.71 -2.56
CA PHE A 113 -4.41 -7.09 -3.67
C PHE A 113 -5.56 -7.96 -4.15
N GLU A 114 -5.35 -9.26 -4.32
CA GLU A 114 -6.40 -10.22 -4.71
C GLU A 114 -7.53 -10.26 -3.68
N LEU A 115 -7.19 -10.27 -2.39
CA LEU A 115 -8.16 -10.21 -1.32
C LEU A 115 -9.00 -8.92 -1.36
N GLU A 116 -8.37 -7.77 -1.56
CA GLU A 116 -9.09 -6.49 -1.65
C GLU A 116 -9.92 -6.40 -2.95
N ALA A 117 -9.42 -6.90 -4.09
CA ALA A 117 -10.17 -6.99 -5.33
C ALA A 117 -11.43 -7.86 -5.15
N THR A 118 -11.31 -9.01 -4.50
CA THR A 118 -12.44 -9.89 -4.16
C THR A 118 -13.47 -9.19 -3.28
N LYS A 119 -13.04 -8.44 -2.26
CA LYS A 119 -13.95 -7.65 -1.41
C LYS A 119 -14.67 -6.56 -2.19
N LEU A 120 -14.00 -5.91 -3.14
CA LEU A 120 -14.60 -4.87 -3.99
C LEU A 120 -15.59 -5.49 -4.98
N ALA A 121 -15.24 -6.63 -5.62
CA ALA A 121 -16.14 -7.36 -6.51
C ALA A 121 -17.44 -7.74 -5.80
N LYS A 122 -17.37 -8.36 -4.63
CA LYS A 122 -18.58 -8.70 -3.83
C LYS A 122 -19.44 -7.50 -3.47
N LYS A 123 -18.86 -6.33 -3.28
CA LYS A 123 -19.61 -5.08 -3.02
C LYS A 123 -20.25 -4.52 -4.28
N LEU A 124 -19.54 -4.61 -5.40
CA LEU A 124 -20.00 -4.16 -6.71
C LEU A 124 -21.15 -5.03 -7.20
N ASP A 125 -21.04 -6.36 -7.08
CA ASP A 125 -22.07 -7.33 -7.48
C ASP A 125 -23.43 -7.02 -6.83
N LYS A 126 -23.43 -6.67 -5.53
CA LYS A 126 -24.68 -6.29 -4.83
C LYS A 126 -25.36 -5.07 -5.45
N ILE A 127 -24.60 -4.15 -6.04
CA ILE A 127 -25.14 -2.96 -6.71
C ILE A 127 -25.59 -3.34 -8.13
N LEU A 128 -24.84 -4.20 -8.82
CA LEU A 128 -25.18 -4.64 -10.17
C LEU A 128 -26.47 -5.46 -10.17
N ILE A 129 -26.68 -6.36 -9.20
CA ILE A 129 -27.94 -7.12 -9.05
C ILE A 129 -29.16 -6.18 -8.94
N LYS A 130 -29.03 -5.05 -8.23
CA LYS A 130 -30.11 -4.06 -8.17
C LYS A 130 -30.40 -3.43 -9.53
N ILE A 131 -29.31 -3.11 -10.27
CA ILE A 131 -29.44 -2.52 -11.62
C ILE A 131 -30.13 -3.52 -12.56
N ASP A 132 -29.72 -4.78 -12.53
CA ASP A 132 -30.28 -5.85 -13.36
C ASP A 132 -31.76 -6.14 -13.05
N ASN A 133 -32.20 -5.83 -11.81
CA ASN A 133 -33.59 -5.94 -11.37
C ASN A 133 -34.40 -4.65 -11.57
N ASP A 134 -33.84 -3.65 -12.25
CA ASP A 134 -34.46 -2.31 -12.43
C ASP A 134 -34.79 -1.60 -11.08
N GLU A 135 -34.07 -1.95 -9.99
CA GLU A 135 -34.23 -1.29 -8.70
C GLU A 135 -33.49 0.05 -8.67
N PRO A 136 -34.10 1.12 -8.12
CA PRO A 136 -33.44 2.42 -8.05
C PRO A 136 -32.26 2.41 -7.08
N LEU A 137 -31.11 2.92 -7.52
CA LEU A 137 -29.95 3.11 -6.65
C LEU A 137 -30.09 4.38 -5.81
N THR A 138 -29.69 4.28 -4.56
CA THR A 138 -29.49 5.47 -3.72
C THR A 138 -28.27 6.28 -4.18
N ASN A 139 -28.21 7.56 -3.84
CA ASN A 139 -27.06 8.43 -4.12
C ASN A 139 -25.75 7.85 -3.55
N ARG A 140 -25.81 7.13 -2.43
CA ARG A 140 -24.67 6.47 -1.81
C ARG A 140 -24.20 5.28 -2.65
N GLU A 141 -25.11 4.46 -3.13
CA GLU A 141 -24.80 3.30 -3.99
C GLU A 141 -24.19 3.74 -5.31
N THR A 142 -24.74 4.79 -5.94
CA THR A 142 -24.17 5.35 -7.18
C THR A 142 -22.73 5.83 -6.98
N LYS A 143 -22.45 6.54 -5.88
CA LYS A 143 -21.08 6.97 -5.53
C LYS A 143 -20.18 5.77 -5.25
N ASN A 144 -20.67 4.81 -4.48
CA ASN A 144 -19.91 3.62 -4.12
C ASN A 144 -19.57 2.77 -5.34
N LYS A 145 -20.50 2.57 -6.29
CA LYS A 145 -20.25 1.88 -7.55
C LYS A 145 -19.00 2.44 -8.24
N ARG A 146 -18.99 3.76 -8.47
CA ARG A 146 -17.86 4.44 -9.09
C ARG A 146 -16.55 4.25 -8.32
N VAL A 147 -16.59 4.33 -6.99
CA VAL A 147 -15.40 4.14 -6.14
C VAL A 147 -14.88 2.71 -6.25
N TYR A 148 -15.76 1.70 -6.24
CA TYR A 148 -15.38 0.30 -6.35
C TYR A 148 -14.77 -0.01 -7.73
N GLU A 149 -15.38 0.50 -8.81
CA GLU A 149 -14.85 0.34 -10.18
C GLU A 149 -13.46 0.98 -10.34
N VAL A 150 -13.27 2.20 -9.83
CA VAL A 150 -11.98 2.89 -9.90
C VAL A 150 -10.92 2.15 -9.08
N ASN A 151 -11.25 1.70 -7.87
CA ASN A 151 -10.30 0.99 -7.02
C ASN A 151 -9.96 -0.39 -7.59
N SER A 152 -10.92 -1.14 -8.14
CA SER A 152 -10.65 -2.43 -8.78
C SER A 152 -9.72 -2.27 -9.99
N ARG A 153 -9.93 -1.25 -10.82
CA ARG A 153 -9.04 -0.94 -11.94
C ARG A 153 -7.63 -0.56 -11.47
N ALA A 154 -7.54 0.24 -10.40
CA ALA A 154 -6.25 0.62 -9.83
C ALA A 154 -5.47 -0.60 -9.31
N ILE A 155 -6.13 -1.53 -8.64
CA ILE A 155 -5.52 -2.79 -8.17
C ILE A 155 -4.98 -3.60 -9.36
N GLY A 156 -5.74 -3.74 -10.45
CA GLY A 156 -5.28 -4.44 -11.65
C GLY A 156 -4.01 -3.81 -12.25
N ILE A 157 -3.95 -2.46 -12.30
CA ILE A 157 -2.75 -1.74 -12.75
C ILE A 157 -1.58 -1.99 -11.80
N PHE A 158 -1.81 -1.96 -10.48
CA PHE A 158 -0.75 -2.19 -9.49
C PHE A 158 -0.18 -3.60 -9.61
N LEU A 159 -1.03 -4.64 -9.71
CA LEU A 159 -0.60 -6.01 -9.93
C LEU A 159 0.24 -6.13 -11.21
N SER A 160 -0.25 -5.64 -12.34
CA SER A 160 0.52 -5.64 -13.59
C SER A 160 1.90 -4.99 -13.47
N ASN A 161 2.00 -3.91 -12.71
CA ASN A 161 3.29 -3.24 -12.48
C ASN A 161 4.21 -4.07 -11.59
N LEU A 162 3.68 -4.73 -10.55
CA LEU A 162 4.45 -5.64 -9.72
C LEU A 162 4.97 -6.82 -10.55
N ASP A 163 4.10 -7.43 -11.36
CA ASP A 163 4.45 -8.55 -12.25
C ASP A 163 5.59 -8.16 -13.22
N ALA A 164 5.50 -6.95 -13.78
CA ALA A 164 6.54 -6.45 -14.69
C ALA A 164 7.90 -6.30 -13.96
N ILE A 165 7.91 -5.79 -12.73
CA ILE A 165 9.12 -5.66 -11.92
C ILE A 165 9.70 -7.04 -11.62
N ILE A 166 8.89 -7.97 -11.14
CA ILE A 166 9.34 -9.31 -10.78
C ILE A 166 9.83 -10.08 -12.00
N SER A 167 9.18 -9.94 -13.15
CA SER A 167 9.62 -10.59 -14.39
C SER A 167 11.04 -10.16 -14.80
N ILE A 168 11.44 -8.92 -14.55
CA ILE A 168 12.79 -8.43 -14.82
C ILE A 168 13.81 -9.05 -13.84
N GLU A 169 13.43 -9.22 -12.58
CA GLU A 169 14.31 -9.72 -11.53
C GLU A 169 14.32 -11.26 -11.43
N ALA A 170 13.41 -11.97 -12.10
CA ALA A 170 13.29 -13.43 -12.12
C ALA A 170 14.38 -14.07 -13.01
N THR A 171 15.63 -13.79 -12.69
CA THR A 171 16.81 -14.36 -13.38
C THR A 171 17.27 -15.64 -12.70
N CYS A 172 18.02 -16.48 -13.45
CA CYS A 172 18.62 -17.69 -12.88
C CYS A 172 19.47 -17.38 -11.63
N ASN A 173 20.19 -16.26 -11.64
CA ASN A 173 21.04 -15.86 -10.50
C ASN A 173 20.22 -15.56 -9.24
N ASN A 174 19.02 -15.03 -9.39
CA ASN A 174 18.14 -14.73 -8.25
C ASN A 174 17.31 -15.94 -7.83
N LEU A 175 16.87 -16.78 -8.78
CA LEU A 175 15.94 -17.89 -8.50
C LEU A 175 16.66 -19.17 -8.01
N ILE A 176 17.84 -19.51 -8.56
CA ILE A 176 18.55 -20.76 -8.18
C ILE A 176 18.82 -20.83 -6.66
N PRO A 177 19.32 -19.78 -6.00
CA PRO A 177 19.54 -19.83 -4.55
C PRO A 177 18.25 -20.04 -3.75
N LEU A 178 17.10 -19.47 -4.21
CA LEU A 178 15.81 -19.65 -3.57
C LEU A 178 15.33 -21.10 -3.69
N TYR A 179 15.41 -21.69 -4.88
CA TYR A 179 15.05 -23.09 -5.10
C TYR A 179 15.90 -24.04 -4.26
N LYS A 180 17.22 -23.88 -4.27
CA LYS A 180 18.12 -24.77 -3.50
C LYS A 180 17.76 -24.81 -2.02
N ARG A 181 17.47 -23.66 -1.42
CA ARG A 181 17.13 -23.60 0.01
C ARG A 181 15.79 -24.26 0.36
N ASN A 182 14.83 -24.26 -0.56
CA ASN A 182 13.50 -24.87 -0.32
C ASN A 182 13.51 -26.40 -0.46
N PHE A 183 14.62 -26.99 -0.91
CA PHE A 183 14.79 -28.45 -1.10
C PHE A 183 15.89 -29.07 -0.22
N GLU A 184 16.58 -28.27 0.58
CA GLU A 184 17.47 -28.72 1.66
C GLU A 184 16.74 -28.71 3.01
#